data_330b9b29d6b0a251a4f9a0157fe7065c
#
_entry.id   330b9b29d6b0a251a4f9a0157fe7065c
#
_cell.length_a   1.000
_cell.length_b   1.000
_cell.length_c   1.000
_cell.angle_alpha   90.00
_cell.angle_beta   90.00
_cell.angle_gamma   90.00
#
_symmetry.space_group_name_H-M   'P 1'
#
loop_
_entity.id
_entity.type
_entity.pdbx_description
1 polymer ?
#
loop_
_entity_poly.entity_id
_entity_poly.type
_entity_poly.pdbx_seq_one_letter_code
_entity_poly.pdbx_strand_id
1 'polypeptide(L)'
;MTATTTVRSPLRQRLRRAAGALVVALGLVLPLAAPTPVAAASTPAPSPTQTPSHAGLLLSLLPDANGAYVSGSPLTATLTLRNDATTGLGAGTVHLELGRTALADRRAVGAWLDGSADAPALSPIGDVRTTVLDAEGTSRTQVVVPGADVGALNPGVYPLRARFEAAATGSPTSSAESRTALVVAQGAPATVVTVVPITAAPDGVLLSATELTALTAPEGALTAQLDGVAGTPAVLAVDPSIVAAIRVLGTAAPATAVAWLSRLEALPNERFSLQFADADTTAQAAAGLTAPLAVDDFTPFLGPAGTPTTPTPTPTATTATPAGAVPSTTDAIAGARTDILWPRGEVTADQVATMSHYGPAGGGTVSILPSTSFTAGAQGAAVAARGSVGGSSVLVADAAVSAALSAAAAQSDASARGGALITANAMLWFDAPGSTVLAGLARADTRSEEGLSSAVTAFSGGLDGRLDR
;
A
#
# COMPACT_ATOMS: atom_id res chain seq x y z
N MET A 1 2.65 -23.99 -58.77
CA MET A 1 1.41 -24.79 -58.75
C MET A 1 0.41 -24.12 -57.81
N THR A 2 -0.55 -23.54 -58.44
CA THR A 2 -1.68 -22.81 -57.94
C THR A 2 -2.76 -23.76 -57.39
N ALA A 3 -3.40 -23.42 -56.26
CA ALA A 3 -4.76 -23.87 -56.00
C ALA A 3 -5.44 -22.87 -55.06
N THR A 4 -6.32 -22.13 -55.68
CA THR A 4 -7.42 -21.30 -55.15
C THR A 4 -8.61 -22.19 -54.82
N THR A 5 -9.35 -21.93 -53.71
CA THR A 5 -10.79 -22.26 -53.60
C THR A 5 -11.35 -21.51 -52.40
N THR A 6 -12.09 -20.45 -52.59
CA THR A 6 -13.51 -20.17 -52.83
C THR A 6 -14.41 -20.18 -51.60
N VAL A 7 -14.88 -18.99 -51.29
CA VAL A 7 -16.06 -18.45 -50.59
C VAL A 7 -17.33 -19.32 -50.64
N ARG A 8 -18.09 -19.34 -49.53
CA ARG A 8 -19.56 -19.38 -49.55
C ARG A 8 -20.19 -18.84 -48.25
N SER A 9 -20.82 -17.68 -48.34
CA SER A 9 -22.09 -17.37 -47.64
C SER A 9 -23.23 -17.89 -48.50
N PRO A 10 -24.45 -18.16 -48.04
CA PRO A 10 -25.40 -17.08 -47.72
C PRO A 10 -26.62 -17.39 -46.81
N LEU A 11 -27.42 -16.38 -46.63
CA LEU A 11 -28.88 -16.17 -46.61
C LEU A 11 -29.60 -16.16 -45.25
N ARG A 12 -30.04 -14.99 -44.88
CA ARG A 12 -31.38 -14.32 -45.01
C ARG A 12 -32.62 -15.17 -44.67
N GLN A 13 -33.42 -14.59 -43.79
CA GLN A 13 -34.91 -14.45 -43.71
C GLN A 13 -35.42 -14.65 -42.30
N ARG A 14 -36.40 -13.99 -41.71
CA ARG A 14 -37.49 -13.12 -42.22
C ARG A 14 -38.05 -12.28 -41.07
N LEU A 15 -38.54 -11.10 -41.45
CA LEU A 15 -39.47 -10.27 -40.66
C LEU A 15 -40.76 -11.00 -40.32
N ARG A 16 -41.38 -10.75 -39.17
CA ARG A 16 -42.83 -10.56 -39.08
C ARG A 16 -43.19 -9.48 -38.06
N ARG A 17 -43.99 -8.56 -38.51
CA ARG A 17 -44.69 -7.48 -37.83
C ARG A 17 -45.87 -8.07 -37.04
N ALA A 18 -46.17 -7.49 -35.87
CA ALA A 18 -47.55 -7.32 -35.44
C ALA A 18 -47.66 -6.12 -34.49
N ALA A 19 -48.66 -5.35 -34.72
CA ALA A 19 -48.97 -4.06 -34.11
C ALA A 19 -49.83 -4.21 -32.85
N GLY A 20 -49.81 -3.17 -32.04
CA GLY A 20 -51.01 -2.68 -31.33
C GLY A 20 -51.10 -2.99 -29.85
N ALA A 21 -50.92 -2.00 -29.00
CA ALA A 21 -51.94 -1.49 -28.11
C ALA A 21 -51.40 -0.37 -27.22
N LEU A 22 -52.04 0.75 -27.30
CA LEU A 22 -51.91 1.93 -26.44
C LEU A 22 -52.55 1.66 -25.10
N VAL A 23 -51.80 1.80 -23.97
CA VAL A 23 -52.40 1.97 -22.64
C VAL A 23 -51.70 3.13 -21.95
N VAL A 24 -52.47 4.15 -21.70
CA VAL A 24 -52.15 5.30 -20.83
C VAL A 24 -52.21 4.81 -19.40
N ALA A 25 -51.13 4.99 -18.62
CA ALA A 25 -51.16 4.89 -17.18
C ALA A 25 -50.15 5.83 -16.54
N LEU A 26 -50.70 6.81 -15.92
CA LEU A 26 -50.35 7.49 -14.66
C LEU A 26 -48.89 7.50 -14.23
N GLY A 27 -48.33 8.71 -14.12
CA GLY A 27 -47.02 9.00 -13.59
C GLY A 27 -46.87 8.58 -12.12
N LEU A 28 -45.84 7.77 -11.91
CA LEU A 28 -45.24 7.58 -10.61
C LEU A 28 -43.82 8.14 -10.70
N VAL A 29 -43.60 9.30 -10.11
CA VAL A 29 -42.27 9.88 -9.96
C VAL A 29 -41.54 9.06 -8.87
N LEU A 30 -40.70 8.11 -9.30
CA LEU A 30 -39.70 7.50 -8.44
C LEU A 30 -38.49 8.40 -8.43
N PRO A 31 -37.93 8.74 -7.26
CA PRO A 31 -36.66 9.44 -7.20
C PRO A 31 -35.58 8.49 -7.78
N LEU A 32 -34.86 8.95 -8.81
CA LEU A 32 -33.63 8.33 -9.27
C LEU A 32 -32.64 8.38 -8.08
N ALA A 33 -32.46 7.27 -7.40
CA ALA A 33 -31.32 7.08 -6.53
C ALA A 33 -30.07 7.10 -7.42
N ALA A 34 -29.24 8.13 -7.27
CA ALA A 34 -27.92 8.18 -7.87
C ALA A 34 -27.14 6.95 -7.40
N PRO A 35 -26.42 6.23 -8.28
CA PRO A 35 -25.54 5.16 -7.84
C PRO A 35 -24.45 5.80 -6.96
N THR A 36 -24.43 5.43 -5.68
CA THR A 36 -23.30 5.72 -4.81
C THR A 36 -22.07 5.11 -5.45
N PRO A 37 -20.96 5.85 -5.60
CA PRO A 37 -19.72 5.23 -6.03
C PRO A 37 -19.30 4.22 -4.95
N VAL A 38 -19.36 2.95 -5.30
CA VAL A 38 -18.72 1.89 -4.52
C VAL A 38 -17.22 2.19 -4.62
N ALA A 39 -16.64 2.75 -3.56
CA ALA A 39 -15.21 2.81 -3.42
C ALA A 39 -14.70 1.37 -3.58
N ALA A 40 -13.89 1.12 -4.62
CA ALA A 40 -13.22 -0.15 -4.77
C ALA A 40 -12.34 -0.31 -3.52
N ALA A 41 -12.82 -1.12 -2.57
CA ALA A 41 -12.04 -1.50 -1.42
C ALA A 41 -10.80 -2.24 -1.95
N SER A 42 -9.63 -1.62 -1.79
CA SER A 42 -8.37 -2.31 -2.00
C SER A 42 -8.42 -3.56 -1.13
N THR A 43 -8.34 -4.74 -1.73
CA THR A 43 -8.27 -5.98 -0.98
C THR A 43 -7.05 -5.88 -0.06
N PRO A 44 -7.20 -5.93 1.27
CA PRO A 44 -6.05 -5.86 2.15
C PRO A 44 -5.12 -7.04 1.82
N ALA A 45 -3.81 -6.78 1.84
CA ALA A 45 -2.81 -7.83 1.73
C ALA A 45 -3.07 -8.87 2.81
N PRO A 46 -2.88 -10.17 2.53
CA PRO A 46 -2.95 -11.18 3.55
C PRO A 46 -1.92 -10.87 4.63
N SER A 47 -2.39 -10.41 5.78
CA SER A 47 -1.58 -10.41 6.99
C SER A 47 -1.36 -11.86 7.39
N PRO A 48 -0.21 -12.24 7.98
CA PRO A 48 -0.03 -13.59 8.50
C PRO A 48 -1.22 -13.91 9.40
N THR A 49 -1.98 -14.92 9.01
CA THR A 49 -3.25 -15.21 9.63
C THR A 49 -3.01 -15.79 11.01
N GLN A 50 -3.34 -15.03 12.02
CA GLN A 50 -3.61 -15.57 13.34
C GLN A 50 -5.04 -16.11 13.30
N THR A 51 -5.19 -17.40 13.14
CA THR A 51 -6.53 -18.02 13.20
C THR A 51 -6.85 -18.29 14.66
N PRO A 52 -7.77 -17.53 15.30
CA PRO A 52 -8.17 -17.83 16.67
C PRO A 52 -9.04 -19.09 16.63
N SER A 53 -8.53 -20.21 17.10
CA SER A 53 -9.32 -21.42 17.31
C SER A 53 -10.07 -21.44 18.64
N HIS A 54 -9.77 -20.47 19.54
CA HIS A 54 -10.59 -20.11 20.71
C HIS A 54 -10.70 -18.59 20.76
N ALA A 55 -11.88 -18.08 21.12
CA ALA A 55 -12.09 -16.65 21.26
C ALA A 55 -11.07 -16.07 22.26
N GLY A 56 -10.17 -15.21 21.76
CA GLY A 56 -9.20 -14.48 22.55
C GLY A 56 -7.79 -15.09 22.68
N LEU A 57 -7.47 -16.22 22.06
CA LEU A 57 -6.09 -16.75 22.08
C LEU A 57 -5.38 -16.46 20.74
N LEU A 58 -4.28 -15.73 20.80
CA LEU A 58 -3.49 -15.34 19.63
C LEU A 58 -2.05 -15.90 19.78
N LEU A 59 -1.58 -16.55 18.73
CA LEU A 59 -0.22 -17.05 18.61
C LEU A 59 0.46 -16.37 17.43
N SER A 60 1.68 -15.88 17.62
CA SER A 60 2.52 -15.31 16.56
C SER A 60 3.91 -15.91 16.62
N LEU A 61 4.41 -16.38 15.48
CA LEU A 61 5.79 -16.83 15.28
C LEU A 61 6.45 -15.94 14.22
N LEU A 62 7.48 -15.22 14.62
CA LEU A 62 8.20 -14.31 13.75
C LEU A 62 9.67 -14.74 13.67
N PRO A 63 10.08 -15.43 12.60
CA PRO A 63 11.48 -15.62 12.29
C PRO A 63 12.22 -14.28 12.18
N ASP A 64 13.43 -14.23 12.73
CA ASP A 64 14.28 -13.03 12.70
C ASP A 64 14.61 -12.62 11.24
N ALA A 65 15.18 -11.43 11.08
CA ALA A 65 15.56 -10.88 9.77
C ALA A 65 14.43 -10.90 8.73
N ASN A 66 13.18 -10.60 9.14
CA ASN A 66 12.00 -10.63 8.27
C ASN A 66 11.82 -11.98 7.54
N GLY A 67 12.10 -13.09 8.24
CA GLY A 67 11.98 -14.44 7.69
C GLY A 67 13.15 -14.91 6.82
N ALA A 68 14.17 -14.08 6.61
CA ALA A 68 15.36 -14.51 5.86
C ALA A 68 16.14 -15.58 6.63
N TYR A 69 16.47 -16.67 5.95
CA TYR A 69 17.13 -17.81 6.55
C TYR A 69 18.34 -18.28 5.74
N VAL A 70 19.43 -18.54 6.44
CA VAL A 70 20.63 -19.15 5.85
C VAL A 70 20.59 -20.66 6.08
N SER A 71 20.54 -21.45 5.02
CA SER A 71 20.44 -22.90 5.11
C SER A 71 21.56 -23.50 5.97
N GLY A 72 21.18 -24.36 6.92
CA GLY A 72 22.09 -25.00 7.86
C GLY A 72 22.45 -24.19 9.12
N SER A 73 22.09 -22.91 9.20
CA SER A 73 22.24 -22.13 10.41
C SER A 73 21.10 -22.43 11.43
N PRO A 74 21.26 -22.08 12.71
CA PRO A 74 20.13 -22.10 13.64
C PRO A 74 19.02 -21.15 13.17
N LEU A 75 17.75 -21.57 13.30
CA LEU A 75 16.60 -20.71 13.09
C LEU A 75 16.29 -19.99 14.42
N THR A 76 16.37 -18.67 14.40
CA THR A 76 15.91 -17.83 15.51
C THR A 76 14.57 -17.19 15.17
N ALA A 77 13.66 -17.17 16.14
CA ALA A 77 12.33 -16.62 15.99
C ALA A 77 11.80 -16.08 17.32
N THR A 78 10.96 -15.08 17.25
CA THR A 78 10.18 -14.59 18.39
C THR A 78 8.81 -15.25 18.39
N LEU A 79 8.49 -15.97 19.45
CA LEU A 79 7.17 -16.56 19.71
C LEU A 79 6.43 -15.66 20.69
N THR A 80 5.22 -15.22 20.31
CA THR A 80 4.33 -14.45 21.18
C THR A 80 3.02 -15.20 21.33
N LEU A 81 2.61 -15.47 22.57
CA LEU A 81 1.32 -16.03 22.93
C LEU A 81 0.55 -14.97 23.73
N ARG A 82 -0.61 -14.56 23.25
CA ARG A 82 -1.47 -13.57 23.89
C ARG A 82 -2.84 -14.16 24.17
N ASN A 83 -3.26 -14.00 25.41
CA ASN A 83 -4.57 -14.42 25.88
C ASN A 83 -5.44 -13.19 26.12
N ASP A 84 -6.33 -12.89 25.19
CA ASP A 84 -7.31 -11.78 25.32
C ASP A 84 -8.61 -12.22 26.04
N ALA A 85 -8.64 -13.47 26.53
CA ALA A 85 -9.79 -13.96 27.31
C ALA A 85 -9.71 -13.47 28.76
N THR A 86 -10.88 -13.39 29.41
CA THR A 86 -11.01 -13.03 30.82
C THR A 86 -10.63 -14.15 31.79
N THR A 87 -10.22 -15.30 31.27
CA THR A 87 -9.79 -16.49 32.06
C THR A 87 -8.34 -16.83 31.73
N GLY A 88 -7.60 -17.28 32.74
CA GLY A 88 -6.22 -17.73 32.54
C GLY A 88 -6.12 -18.94 31.63
N LEU A 89 -4.98 -19.07 30.93
CA LEU A 89 -4.61 -20.17 30.05
C LEU A 89 -3.64 -21.10 30.79
N GLY A 90 -3.91 -22.40 30.76
CA GLY A 90 -3.01 -23.41 31.31
C GLY A 90 -1.67 -23.50 30.56
N ALA A 91 -0.67 -24.10 31.21
CA ALA A 91 0.58 -24.43 30.54
C ALA A 91 0.33 -25.37 29.34
N GLY A 92 1.15 -25.26 28.32
CA GLY A 92 1.02 -26.04 27.09
C GLY A 92 2.33 -26.22 26.34
N THR A 93 2.21 -26.66 25.10
CA THR A 93 3.34 -26.80 24.18
C THR A 93 3.02 -26.13 22.86
N VAL A 94 3.98 -25.42 22.32
CA VAL A 94 3.95 -24.92 20.94
C VAL A 94 4.79 -25.83 20.08
N HIS A 95 4.17 -26.49 19.14
CA HIS A 95 4.81 -27.34 18.14
C HIS A 95 5.21 -26.49 16.95
N LEU A 96 6.50 -26.57 16.55
CA LEU A 96 7.03 -25.88 15.37
C LEU A 96 7.18 -26.88 14.23
N GLU A 97 6.62 -26.55 13.08
CA GLU A 97 6.54 -27.43 11.92
C GLU A 97 6.95 -26.68 10.64
N LEU A 98 7.78 -27.32 9.83
CA LEU A 98 8.32 -26.77 8.59
C LEU A 98 7.97 -27.63 7.40
N GLY A 99 7.43 -27.03 6.32
CA GLY A 99 7.32 -27.70 5.03
C GLY A 99 8.67 -27.82 4.36
N ARG A 100 8.94 -29.00 3.79
CA ARG A 100 10.20 -29.29 3.07
C ARG A 100 10.14 -28.97 1.59
N THR A 101 8.96 -28.69 1.08
CA THR A 101 8.73 -28.26 -0.31
C THR A 101 8.52 -26.76 -0.34
N ALA A 102 9.28 -26.05 -1.16
CA ALA A 102 9.10 -24.62 -1.35
C ALA A 102 7.73 -24.32 -2.00
N LEU A 103 7.13 -23.22 -1.59
CA LEU A 103 5.91 -22.69 -2.21
C LEU A 103 6.22 -22.27 -3.65
N ALA A 104 5.37 -22.65 -4.59
CA ALA A 104 5.68 -22.60 -6.01
C ALA A 104 5.66 -21.18 -6.58
N ASP A 105 4.81 -20.31 -6.06
CA ASP A 105 4.59 -18.97 -6.56
C ASP A 105 4.01 -18.04 -5.47
N ARG A 106 3.86 -16.76 -5.77
CA ARG A 106 3.29 -15.75 -4.87
C ARG A 106 1.86 -16.07 -4.44
N ARG A 107 1.08 -16.72 -5.30
CA ARG A 107 -0.30 -17.13 -4.97
C ARG A 107 -0.29 -18.24 -3.91
N ALA A 108 0.62 -19.21 -4.05
CA ALA A 108 0.79 -20.27 -3.06
C ALA A 108 1.26 -19.69 -1.70
N VAL A 109 2.14 -18.67 -1.72
CA VAL A 109 2.54 -17.95 -0.49
C VAL A 109 1.35 -17.25 0.14
N GLY A 110 0.57 -16.49 -0.63
CA GLY A 110 -0.63 -15.83 -0.12
C GLY A 110 -1.61 -16.83 0.48
N ALA A 111 -1.96 -17.89 -0.25
CA ALA A 111 -2.88 -18.93 0.20
C ALA A 111 -2.39 -19.70 1.44
N TRP A 112 -1.08 -19.86 1.61
CA TRP A 112 -0.49 -20.40 2.84
C TRP A 112 -0.66 -19.44 4.01
N LEU A 113 -0.31 -18.18 3.83
CA LEU A 113 -0.32 -17.18 4.89
C LEU A 113 -1.74 -16.82 5.35
N ASP A 114 -2.73 -16.78 4.45
CA ASP A 114 -4.14 -16.50 4.76
C ASP A 114 -4.92 -17.72 5.22
N GLY A 115 -4.32 -18.91 5.16
CA GLY A 115 -4.95 -20.15 5.58
C GLY A 115 -5.98 -20.72 4.62
N SER A 116 -6.10 -20.18 3.40
CA SER A 116 -7.06 -20.64 2.39
C SER A 116 -6.62 -21.91 1.66
N ALA A 117 -5.32 -22.22 1.66
CA ALA A 117 -4.79 -23.46 1.12
C ALA A 117 -4.76 -24.56 2.19
N ASP A 118 -4.96 -25.82 1.74
CA ASP A 118 -4.64 -26.98 2.55
C ASP A 118 -3.17 -26.92 2.99
N ALA A 119 -2.93 -27.30 4.25
CA ALA A 119 -1.58 -27.31 4.77
C ALA A 119 -0.72 -28.29 3.95
N PRO A 120 0.43 -27.84 3.38
CA PRO A 120 1.35 -28.78 2.75
C PRO A 120 1.87 -29.77 3.79
N ALA A 121 2.52 -30.85 3.36
CA ALA A 121 3.16 -31.78 4.29
C ALA A 121 4.21 -31.04 5.13
N LEU A 122 3.94 -30.93 6.43
CA LEU A 122 4.81 -30.29 7.42
C LEU A 122 5.51 -31.35 8.26
N SER A 123 6.75 -31.08 8.64
CA SER A 123 7.54 -31.92 9.54
C SER A 123 7.87 -31.16 10.82
N PRO A 124 7.82 -31.80 11.99
CA PRO A 124 8.21 -31.15 13.24
C PRO A 124 9.71 -30.77 13.21
N ILE A 125 10.01 -29.58 13.74
CA ILE A 125 11.38 -29.07 13.88
C ILE A 125 11.71 -28.65 15.32
N GLY A 126 10.74 -28.70 16.22
CA GLY A 126 10.97 -28.41 17.64
C GLY A 126 9.68 -28.15 18.41
N ASP A 127 9.81 -28.18 19.73
CA ASP A 127 8.74 -27.93 20.68
C ASP A 127 9.17 -26.86 21.69
N VAL A 128 8.25 -25.95 22.02
CA VAL A 128 8.46 -24.90 23.02
C VAL A 128 7.41 -25.06 24.13
N ARG A 129 7.86 -25.30 25.36
CA ARG A 129 6.96 -25.35 26.52
C ARG A 129 6.57 -23.95 26.94
N THR A 130 5.29 -23.74 27.20
CA THR A 130 4.77 -22.49 27.74
C THR A 130 4.34 -22.67 29.19
N THR A 131 4.49 -21.64 29.97
CA THR A 131 3.95 -21.56 31.33
C THR A 131 2.48 -21.14 31.31
N VAL A 132 1.85 -21.19 32.48
CA VAL A 132 0.50 -20.61 32.68
C VAL A 132 0.52 -19.15 32.29
N LEU A 133 -0.51 -18.68 31.61
CA LEU A 133 -0.68 -17.30 31.19
C LEU A 133 -1.97 -16.74 31.82
N ASP A 134 -1.86 -15.61 32.47
CA ASP A 134 -2.99 -14.94 33.10
C ASP A 134 -4.05 -14.50 32.06
N ALA A 135 -5.24 -14.16 32.55
CA ALA A 135 -6.23 -13.45 31.76
C ALA A 135 -5.63 -12.15 31.22
N GLU A 136 -5.92 -11.80 29.96
CA GLU A 136 -5.39 -10.64 29.25
C GLU A 136 -3.83 -10.57 29.24
N GLY A 137 -3.19 -11.72 29.50
CA GLY A 137 -1.74 -11.84 29.59
C GLY A 137 -1.05 -12.06 28.24
N THR A 138 0.23 -11.67 28.17
CA THR A 138 1.09 -11.91 27.01
C THR A 138 2.41 -12.54 27.45
N SER A 139 2.81 -13.60 26.76
CA SER A 139 4.13 -14.22 26.90
C SER A 139 4.91 -14.06 25.61
N ARG A 140 6.16 -13.61 25.71
CA ARG A 140 7.08 -13.47 24.60
C ARG A 140 8.36 -14.24 24.87
N THR A 141 8.73 -15.14 23.97
CA THR A 141 9.88 -16.03 24.13
C THR A 141 10.69 -16.06 22.84
N GLN A 142 12.01 -15.93 22.95
CA GLN A 142 12.90 -16.19 21.83
C GLN A 142 13.11 -17.69 21.70
N VAL A 143 12.91 -18.21 20.51
CA VAL A 143 13.07 -19.61 20.16
C VAL A 143 14.29 -19.76 19.27
N VAL A 144 15.11 -20.77 19.56
CA VAL A 144 16.23 -21.16 18.71
C VAL A 144 16.08 -22.63 18.36
N VAL A 145 15.90 -22.91 17.07
CA VAL A 145 15.86 -24.28 16.54
C VAL A 145 17.23 -24.58 15.94
N PRO A 146 17.92 -25.66 16.38
CA PRO A 146 19.20 -26.02 15.81
C PRO A 146 19.14 -26.24 14.29
N GLY A 147 20.18 -25.81 13.57
CA GLY A 147 20.22 -25.98 12.11
C GLY A 147 20.10 -27.43 11.63
N ALA A 148 20.51 -28.40 12.46
CA ALA A 148 20.35 -29.82 12.17
C ALA A 148 18.87 -30.24 12.14
N ASP A 149 18.00 -29.65 12.97
CA ASP A 149 16.58 -29.96 13.04
C ASP A 149 15.81 -29.24 11.91
N VAL A 150 16.24 -28.02 11.55
CA VAL A 150 15.75 -27.33 10.35
C VAL A 150 16.18 -28.07 9.09
N GLY A 151 17.39 -28.64 9.07
CA GLY A 151 17.96 -29.32 7.92
C GLY A 151 18.34 -28.41 6.76
N ALA A 152 18.94 -28.98 5.73
CA ALA A 152 19.33 -28.27 4.52
C ALA A 152 18.09 -27.90 3.68
N LEU A 153 18.00 -26.64 3.28
CA LEU A 153 16.96 -26.10 2.40
C LEU A 153 17.63 -25.50 1.16
N ASN A 154 17.08 -25.78 -0.01
CA ASN A 154 17.47 -25.09 -1.25
C ASN A 154 16.92 -23.65 -1.24
N PRO A 155 17.38 -22.76 -2.14
CA PRO A 155 16.72 -21.46 -2.32
C PRO A 155 15.22 -21.61 -2.56
N GLY A 156 14.39 -20.85 -1.82
CA GLY A 156 12.92 -20.96 -1.88
C GLY A 156 12.23 -20.27 -0.72
N VAL A 157 10.90 -20.20 -0.79
CA VAL A 157 10.02 -19.76 0.28
C VAL A 157 9.35 -20.99 0.88
N TYR A 158 9.52 -21.21 2.17
CA TYR A 158 9.07 -22.41 2.86
C TYR A 158 7.98 -22.10 3.89
N PRO A 159 6.88 -22.88 3.93
CA PRO A 159 5.84 -22.72 4.92
C PRO A 159 6.33 -23.12 6.30
N LEU A 160 6.17 -22.24 7.29
CA LEU A 160 6.50 -22.47 8.69
C LEU A 160 5.25 -22.25 9.54
N ARG A 161 4.95 -23.19 10.45
CA ARG A 161 3.79 -23.15 11.33
C ARG A 161 4.21 -23.29 12.79
N ALA A 162 3.54 -22.53 13.66
CA ALA A 162 3.51 -22.79 15.09
C ALA A 162 2.10 -23.15 15.49
N ARG A 163 1.92 -24.19 16.33
CA ARG A 163 0.64 -24.61 16.85
C ARG A 163 0.75 -24.83 18.37
N PHE A 164 -0.03 -24.05 19.10
CA PHE A 164 -0.13 -24.18 20.55
C PHE A 164 -1.22 -25.20 20.90
N GLU A 165 -0.92 -26.05 21.87
CA GLU A 165 -1.88 -26.96 22.50
C GLU A 165 -1.73 -26.86 24.02
N ALA A 166 -2.82 -26.53 24.72
CA ALA A 166 -2.83 -26.52 26.17
C ALA A 166 -2.77 -27.96 26.70
N ALA A 167 -2.05 -28.16 27.81
CA ALA A 167 -2.05 -29.44 28.52
C ALA A 167 -3.47 -29.73 29.00
N ALA A 168 -4.01 -30.90 28.61
CA ALA A 168 -5.37 -31.30 28.92
C ALA A 168 -5.53 -31.56 30.42
N THR A 169 -6.30 -30.71 31.10
CA THR A 169 -6.83 -30.95 32.44
C THR A 169 -8.31 -30.58 32.46
N GLY A 170 -9.16 -31.41 31.84
CA GLY A 170 -10.61 -31.35 32.06
C GLY A 170 -11.41 -30.22 31.44
N SER A 171 -10.80 -29.36 30.61
CA SER A 171 -11.46 -28.29 29.85
C SER A 171 -11.27 -28.47 28.35
N PRO A 172 -12.11 -27.87 27.49
CA PRO A 172 -11.90 -27.99 26.05
C PRO A 172 -10.47 -27.52 25.72
N THR A 173 -9.78 -28.27 24.87
CA THR A 173 -8.39 -28.04 24.47
C THR A 173 -8.29 -26.68 23.83
N SER A 174 -7.61 -25.72 24.50
CA SER A 174 -7.32 -24.43 23.87
C SER A 174 -6.20 -24.61 22.88
N SER A 175 -6.43 -24.21 21.64
CA SER A 175 -5.42 -24.26 20.57
C SER A 175 -5.36 -22.95 19.80
N ALA A 176 -4.19 -22.60 19.33
CA ALA A 176 -3.96 -21.46 18.44
C ALA A 176 -2.90 -21.82 17.41
N GLU A 177 -2.99 -21.24 16.23
CA GLU A 177 -2.06 -21.48 15.12
C GLU A 177 -1.51 -20.16 14.59
N SER A 178 -0.25 -20.17 14.20
CA SER A 178 0.42 -19.09 13.48
C SER A 178 1.08 -19.66 12.24
N ARG A 179 0.80 -19.07 11.09
CA ARG A 179 1.43 -19.39 9.81
C ARG A 179 2.37 -18.26 9.42
N THR A 180 3.56 -18.62 8.99
CA THR A 180 4.60 -17.69 8.54
C THR A 180 5.45 -18.36 7.47
N ALA A 181 6.52 -17.72 7.03
CA ALA A 181 7.40 -18.25 6.01
C ALA A 181 8.87 -18.09 6.37
N LEU A 182 9.71 -19.02 5.89
CA LEU A 182 11.16 -18.87 5.82
C LEU A 182 11.57 -18.61 4.37
N VAL A 183 12.45 -17.66 4.16
CA VAL A 183 12.95 -17.25 2.85
C VAL A 183 14.43 -17.59 2.75
N VAL A 184 14.76 -18.58 1.94
CA VAL A 184 16.16 -18.95 1.61
C VAL A 184 16.53 -18.26 0.31
N ALA A 185 17.45 -17.31 0.38
CA ALA A 185 17.83 -16.50 -0.78
C ALA A 185 18.51 -17.30 -1.89
N GLN A 186 18.25 -16.93 -3.15
CA GLN A 186 18.90 -17.48 -4.32
C GLN A 186 20.15 -16.70 -4.74
N GLY A 187 20.35 -15.50 -4.22
CA GLY A 187 21.43 -14.58 -4.57
C GLY A 187 21.27 -13.27 -3.79
N ALA A 188 21.72 -12.17 -4.36
CA ALA A 188 21.49 -10.86 -3.79
C ALA A 188 19.98 -10.60 -3.69
N PRO A 189 19.47 -10.14 -2.52
CA PRO A 189 18.04 -9.84 -2.39
C PRO A 189 17.63 -8.71 -3.33
N ALA A 190 16.37 -8.72 -3.76
CA ALA A 190 15.78 -7.57 -4.43
C ALA A 190 15.71 -6.39 -3.45
N THR A 191 15.89 -5.18 -3.98
CA THR A 191 15.77 -3.94 -3.20
C THR A 191 14.48 -3.22 -3.53
N VAL A 192 13.93 -2.45 -2.59
CA VAL A 192 12.64 -1.78 -2.77
C VAL A 192 12.79 -0.27 -2.70
N VAL A 193 12.30 0.42 -3.73
CA VAL A 193 12.01 1.86 -3.69
C VAL A 193 10.54 2.03 -3.25
N THR A 194 10.32 2.69 -2.13
CA THR A 194 8.98 2.85 -1.56
C THR A 194 8.45 4.25 -1.81
N VAL A 195 7.30 4.34 -2.49
CA VAL A 195 6.53 5.58 -2.67
C VAL A 195 5.52 5.70 -1.54
N VAL A 196 5.60 6.80 -0.80
CA VAL A 196 4.73 7.08 0.35
C VAL A 196 3.79 8.24 0.00
N PRO A 197 2.47 8.02 -0.06
CA PRO A 197 1.51 9.09 -0.26
C PRO A 197 1.34 9.89 1.04
N ILE A 198 1.47 11.22 0.93
CA ILE A 198 1.15 12.18 1.99
C ILE A 198 -0.16 12.84 1.60
N THR A 199 -1.25 12.32 2.13
CA THR A 199 -2.61 12.72 1.80
C THR A 199 -3.45 12.94 3.06
N ALA A 200 -4.46 13.81 2.95
CA ALA A 200 -5.49 13.98 3.96
C ALA A 200 -6.82 14.30 3.27
N ALA A 201 -7.90 13.69 3.72
CA ALA A 201 -9.24 13.96 3.19
C ALA A 201 -9.89 15.10 3.99
N PRO A 202 -10.25 16.22 3.36
CA PRO A 202 -11.00 17.29 4.03
C PRO A 202 -12.50 16.92 4.13
N ASP A 203 -13.17 17.41 5.19
CA ASP A 203 -14.63 17.35 5.26
C ASP A 203 -15.32 18.30 4.26
N GLY A 204 -14.57 19.29 3.78
CA GLY A 204 -15.01 20.28 2.78
C GLY A 204 -14.18 20.23 1.49
N VAL A 205 -13.98 21.39 0.88
CA VAL A 205 -13.17 21.53 -0.34
C VAL A 205 -11.67 21.60 0.00
N LEU A 206 -11.32 22.29 1.08
CA LEU A 206 -9.97 22.38 1.63
C LEU A 206 -10.00 22.05 3.12
N LEU A 207 -8.87 21.59 3.65
CA LEU A 207 -8.72 21.39 5.09
C LEU A 207 -8.91 22.71 5.83
N SER A 208 -9.79 22.70 6.84
CA SER A 208 -10.01 23.81 7.73
C SER A 208 -8.89 23.96 8.76
N ALA A 209 -8.83 25.10 9.44
CA ALA A 209 -7.88 25.32 10.54
C ALA A 209 -8.04 24.27 11.65
N THR A 210 -9.26 23.82 11.93
CA THR A 210 -9.54 22.79 12.95
C THR A 210 -8.98 21.44 12.54
N GLU A 211 -9.24 21.00 11.29
CA GLU A 211 -8.70 19.74 10.76
C GLU A 211 -7.18 19.78 10.70
N LEU A 212 -6.59 20.88 10.21
CA LEU A 212 -5.14 21.05 10.19
C LEU A 212 -4.54 21.00 11.60
N THR A 213 -5.19 21.61 12.61
CA THR A 213 -4.73 21.52 13.99
C THR A 213 -4.68 20.07 14.47
N ALA A 214 -5.72 19.29 14.20
CA ALA A 214 -5.78 17.87 14.59
C ALA A 214 -4.75 17.02 13.83
N LEU A 215 -4.66 17.20 12.52
CA LEU A 215 -3.78 16.40 11.65
C LEU A 215 -2.30 16.68 11.88
N THR A 216 -1.94 17.91 12.26
CA THR A 216 -0.55 18.34 12.50
C THR A 216 -0.19 18.45 13.99
N ALA A 217 -1.05 18.03 14.89
CA ALA A 217 -0.72 17.83 16.31
C ALA A 217 0.41 16.79 16.46
N PRO A 218 1.12 16.72 17.60
CA PRO A 218 2.16 15.71 17.83
C PRO A 218 1.71 14.28 17.55
N GLU A 219 0.47 13.94 17.91
CA GLU A 219 -0.14 12.62 17.62
C GLU A 219 -0.98 12.60 16.34
N GLY A 220 -0.91 13.67 15.53
CA GLY A 220 -1.69 13.82 14.32
C GLY A 220 -1.20 12.97 13.16
N ALA A 221 -2.11 12.54 12.29
CA ALA A 221 -1.80 11.63 11.18
C ALA A 221 -0.76 12.20 10.21
N LEU A 222 -0.81 13.50 9.89
CA LEU A 222 0.20 14.13 9.02
C LEU A 222 1.57 14.23 9.71
N THR A 223 1.61 14.44 11.03
CA THR A 223 2.86 14.43 11.81
C THR A 223 3.47 13.05 11.81
N ALA A 224 2.70 12.01 12.12
CA ALA A 224 3.17 10.61 12.09
C ALA A 224 3.71 10.20 10.70
N GLN A 225 3.09 10.68 9.61
CA GLN A 225 3.59 10.43 8.25
C GLN A 225 4.96 11.07 8.03
N LEU A 226 5.19 12.34 8.43
CA LEU A 226 6.50 12.97 8.29
C LEU A 226 7.55 12.34 9.20
N ASP A 227 7.19 12.00 10.43
CA ASP A 227 8.10 11.36 11.39
C ASP A 227 8.54 9.99 10.87
N GLY A 228 7.60 9.20 10.31
CA GLY A 228 7.88 7.88 9.76
C GLY A 228 8.71 7.88 8.47
N VAL A 229 8.76 8.98 7.71
CA VAL A 229 9.60 9.07 6.50
C VAL A 229 10.90 9.84 6.73
N ALA A 230 11.01 10.59 7.81
CA ALA A 230 12.21 11.37 8.11
C ALA A 230 13.45 10.47 8.25
N GLY A 231 14.52 10.79 7.54
CA GLY A 231 15.75 10.00 7.55
C GLY A 231 15.66 8.65 6.82
N THR A 232 14.56 8.38 6.10
CA THR A 232 14.39 7.18 5.28
C THR A 232 14.55 7.50 3.78
N PRO A 233 14.82 6.51 2.91
CA PRO A 233 14.90 6.71 1.46
C PRO A 233 13.52 6.70 0.77
N ALA A 234 12.45 7.07 1.46
CA ALA A 234 11.11 7.16 0.87
C ALA A 234 11.04 8.20 -0.23
N VAL A 235 10.30 7.91 -1.29
CA VAL A 235 9.84 8.90 -2.28
C VAL A 235 8.45 9.39 -1.85
N LEU A 236 8.26 10.71 -1.73
CA LEU A 236 7.02 11.27 -1.24
C LEU A 236 6.08 11.66 -2.39
N ALA A 237 4.86 11.15 -2.37
CA ALA A 237 3.78 11.57 -3.25
C ALA A 237 2.85 12.50 -2.46
N VAL A 238 2.98 13.79 -2.63
CA VAL A 238 2.34 14.79 -1.76
C VAL A 238 1.10 15.39 -2.42
N ASP A 239 -0.01 15.39 -1.70
CA ASP A 239 -1.23 16.07 -2.13
C ASP A 239 -1.07 17.59 -1.99
N PRO A 240 -1.10 18.36 -3.11
CA PRO A 240 -0.95 19.80 -3.10
C PRO A 240 -2.08 20.53 -2.36
N SER A 241 -3.24 19.91 -2.16
CA SER A 241 -4.36 20.51 -1.44
C SER A 241 -4.03 20.80 0.03
N ILE A 242 -3.17 20.00 0.66
CA ILE A 242 -2.71 20.22 2.04
C ILE A 242 -1.90 21.51 2.12
N VAL A 243 -0.97 21.68 1.19
CA VAL A 243 -0.11 22.86 1.11
C VAL A 243 -0.94 24.12 0.81
N ALA A 244 -1.87 24.00 -0.14
CA ALA A 244 -2.80 25.08 -0.47
C ALA A 244 -3.67 25.47 0.73
N ALA A 245 -4.22 24.52 1.47
CA ALA A 245 -5.05 24.79 2.66
C ALA A 245 -4.28 25.61 3.72
N ILE A 246 -3.03 25.24 4.00
CA ILE A 246 -2.18 25.95 4.96
C ILE A 246 -1.89 27.38 4.48
N ARG A 247 -1.55 27.55 3.21
CA ARG A 247 -1.19 28.86 2.65
C ARG A 247 -2.39 29.80 2.51
N VAL A 248 -3.56 29.27 2.11
CA VAL A 248 -4.80 30.03 1.99
C VAL A 248 -5.26 30.60 3.33
N LEU A 249 -5.07 29.87 4.42
CA LEU A 249 -5.37 30.36 5.77
C LEU A 249 -4.43 31.51 6.20
N GLY A 250 -3.26 31.64 5.61
CA GLY A 250 -2.31 32.71 5.89
C GLY A 250 -2.01 32.86 7.39
N THR A 251 -2.33 34.02 7.98
CA THR A 251 -2.13 34.27 9.41
C THR A 251 -3.08 33.51 10.32
N ALA A 252 -4.18 32.94 9.78
CA ALA A 252 -5.12 32.10 10.51
C ALA A 252 -4.73 30.61 10.50
N ALA A 253 -3.63 30.25 9.79
CA ALA A 253 -3.14 28.88 9.79
C ALA A 253 -2.62 28.49 11.18
N PRO A 254 -2.93 27.28 11.66
CA PRO A 254 -2.40 26.77 12.93
C PRO A 254 -0.87 26.75 12.91
N ALA A 255 -0.24 27.16 14.01
CA ALA A 255 1.23 27.15 14.11
C ALA A 255 1.84 25.77 13.87
N THR A 256 1.14 24.69 14.30
CA THR A 256 1.54 23.30 14.04
C THR A 256 1.54 22.98 12.54
N ALA A 257 0.55 23.46 11.78
CA ALA A 257 0.46 23.25 10.34
C ALA A 257 1.55 24.00 9.58
N VAL A 258 1.86 25.23 9.98
CA VAL A 258 2.97 26.02 9.42
C VAL A 258 4.32 25.32 9.70
N ALA A 259 4.53 24.84 10.92
CA ALA A 259 5.73 24.08 11.27
C ALA A 259 5.83 22.75 10.51
N TRP A 260 4.69 22.04 10.34
CA TRP A 260 4.62 20.83 9.54
C TRP A 260 5.02 21.06 8.08
N LEU A 261 4.50 22.12 7.45
CA LEU A 261 4.85 22.48 6.08
C LEU A 261 6.34 22.80 5.94
N SER A 262 6.89 23.58 6.88
CA SER A 262 8.32 23.88 6.90
C SER A 262 9.20 22.63 7.04
N ARG A 263 8.75 21.65 7.84
CA ARG A 263 9.41 20.34 7.95
C ARG A 263 9.34 19.56 6.65
N LEU A 264 8.16 19.47 6.02
CA LEU A 264 8.00 18.80 4.73
C LEU A 264 8.96 19.38 3.68
N GLU A 265 9.04 20.70 3.58
CA GLU A 265 9.92 21.38 2.62
C GLU A 265 11.41 21.14 2.92
N ALA A 266 11.77 20.99 4.18
CA ALA A 266 13.15 20.72 4.62
C ALA A 266 13.59 19.26 4.46
N LEU A 267 12.68 18.29 4.27
CA LEU A 267 13.04 16.88 4.08
C LEU A 267 13.87 16.71 2.80
N PRO A 268 14.97 15.92 2.83
CA PRO A 268 15.80 15.66 1.65
C PRO A 268 15.17 14.66 0.67
N ASN A 269 14.04 14.05 1.03
CA ASN A 269 13.37 13.03 0.25
C ASN A 269 12.98 13.52 -1.13
N GLU A 270 13.22 12.73 -2.17
CA GLU A 270 12.59 12.96 -3.47
C GLU A 270 11.07 13.00 -3.32
N ARG A 271 10.44 13.87 -4.10
CA ARG A 271 8.98 14.03 -4.03
C ARG A 271 8.38 14.39 -5.37
N PHE A 272 7.12 14.05 -5.55
CA PHE A 272 6.31 14.51 -6.65
C PHE A 272 4.92 14.95 -6.15
N SER A 273 4.29 15.84 -6.92
CA SER A 273 2.94 16.29 -6.64
C SER A 273 1.93 15.26 -7.12
N LEU A 274 1.02 14.85 -6.24
CA LEU A 274 -0.22 14.19 -6.67
C LEU A 274 -1.12 15.18 -7.42
N GLN A 275 -2.19 14.67 -8.02
CA GLN A 275 -3.28 15.52 -8.50
C GLN A 275 -3.91 16.22 -7.29
N PHE A 276 -4.34 17.48 -7.47
CA PHE A 276 -4.98 18.25 -6.39
C PHE A 276 -6.13 17.47 -5.74
N ALA A 277 -6.16 17.45 -4.41
CA ALA A 277 -7.05 16.63 -3.58
C ALA A 277 -6.99 15.13 -3.90
N ASP A 278 -5.81 14.66 -4.32
CA ASP A 278 -5.57 13.28 -4.77
C ASP A 278 -6.63 12.80 -5.77
N ALA A 279 -7.09 13.71 -6.66
CA ALA A 279 -8.13 13.42 -7.64
C ALA A 279 -7.68 12.34 -8.63
N ASP A 280 -8.61 11.48 -9.03
CA ASP A 280 -8.31 10.36 -9.92
C ASP A 280 -8.08 10.82 -11.36
N THR A 281 -6.84 10.75 -11.83
CA THR A 281 -6.46 11.06 -13.22
C THR A 281 -7.05 10.06 -14.22
N THR A 282 -7.36 8.83 -13.78
CA THR A 282 -8.00 7.83 -14.64
C THR A 282 -9.42 8.24 -15.01
N ALA A 283 -10.17 8.74 -14.02
CA ALA A 283 -11.51 9.27 -14.24
C ALA A 283 -11.50 10.49 -15.17
N GLN A 284 -10.51 11.37 -15.02
CA GLN A 284 -10.33 12.55 -15.88
C GLN A 284 -10.02 12.14 -17.33
N ALA A 285 -9.12 11.18 -17.52
CA ALA A 285 -8.80 10.63 -18.84
C ALA A 285 -10.01 9.93 -19.48
N ALA A 286 -10.77 9.16 -18.69
CA ALA A 286 -12.00 8.51 -19.16
C ALA A 286 -13.09 9.52 -19.56
N ALA A 287 -13.13 10.69 -18.91
CA ALA A 287 -14.02 11.80 -19.28
C ALA A 287 -13.55 12.57 -20.52
N GLY A 288 -12.43 12.19 -21.14
CA GLY A 288 -11.88 12.80 -22.34
C GLY A 288 -11.16 14.13 -22.12
N LEU A 289 -10.77 14.42 -20.87
CA LEU A 289 -9.97 15.62 -20.59
C LEU A 289 -8.57 15.47 -21.22
N THR A 290 -8.11 16.53 -21.86
CA THR A 290 -6.78 16.58 -22.52
C THR A 290 -5.68 17.10 -21.60
N ALA A 291 -6.06 17.61 -20.43
CA ALA A 291 -5.17 18.04 -19.34
C ALA A 291 -5.83 17.75 -18.01
N PRO A 292 -5.07 17.53 -16.92
CA PRO A 292 -5.65 17.34 -15.61
C PRO A 292 -6.35 18.63 -15.14
N LEU A 293 -7.40 18.46 -14.33
CA LEU A 293 -8.06 19.59 -13.69
C LEU A 293 -7.08 20.29 -12.74
N ALA A 294 -7.03 21.59 -12.82
CA ALA A 294 -6.23 22.44 -11.93
C ALA A 294 -7.15 23.41 -11.18
N VAL A 295 -6.68 23.92 -10.06
CA VAL A 295 -7.35 25.02 -9.37
C VAL A 295 -6.74 26.32 -9.88
N ASP A 296 -7.53 27.10 -10.63
CA ASP A 296 -7.09 28.32 -11.25
C ASP A 296 -7.07 29.52 -10.29
N ASP A 297 -7.94 29.49 -9.25
CA ASP A 297 -8.11 30.59 -8.30
C ASP A 297 -8.46 30.12 -6.89
N PHE A 298 -7.64 30.51 -5.93
CA PHE A 298 -7.87 30.23 -4.51
C PHE A 298 -8.57 31.40 -3.77
N THR A 299 -8.86 32.49 -4.44
CA THR A 299 -9.52 33.68 -3.85
C THR A 299 -10.82 33.33 -3.10
N PRO A 300 -11.70 32.42 -3.61
CA PRO A 300 -12.93 32.04 -2.90
C PRO A 300 -12.71 31.40 -1.52
N PHE A 301 -11.50 30.90 -1.26
CA PHE A 301 -11.15 30.21 -0.02
C PHE A 301 -10.40 31.10 0.98
N LEU A 302 -10.10 32.35 0.62
CA LEU A 302 -9.47 33.30 1.53
C LEU A 302 -10.48 33.67 2.64
N GLY A 303 -10.08 33.48 3.88
CA GLY A 303 -10.85 33.99 5.04
C GLY A 303 -10.83 35.51 5.09
N PRO A 304 -11.69 36.15 5.92
CA PRO A 304 -11.80 37.61 6.02
C PRO A 304 -10.52 38.35 6.45
N ALA A 305 -9.47 37.61 6.82
CA ALA A 305 -8.14 38.12 7.20
C ALA A 305 -6.99 37.62 6.28
N GLY A 306 -7.34 36.93 5.16
CA GLY A 306 -6.35 36.19 4.39
C GLY A 306 -5.62 37.02 3.36
N THR A 307 -4.42 37.48 3.67
CA THR A 307 -3.36 37.66 2.67
C THR A 307 -2.45 36.43 2.75
N PRO A 308 -2.18 35.74 1.62
CA PRO A 308 -1.29 34.58 1.61
C PRO A 308 0.11 35.01 2.10
N THR A 309 0.66 34.28 3.07
CA THR A 309 2.08 34.45 3.41
C THR A 309 2.92 33.74 2.37
N THR A 310 3.27 34.45 1.32
CA THR A 310 4.36 34.05 0.43
C THR A 310 5.68 34.35 1.14
N PRO A 311 6.68 33.45 1.15
CA PRO A 311 8.02 33.80 1.59
C PRO A 311 8.49 35.01 0.70
N THR A 312 8.78 36.14 1.33
CA THR A 312 9.15 37.37 0.66
C THR A 312 10.44 37.16 -0.12
N PRO A 313 10.44 37.17 -1.46
CA PRO A 313 11.67 37.43 -2.18
C PRO A 313 12.03 38.91 -1.95
N THR A 314 13.30 39.17 -1.67
CA THR A 314 13.86 40.51 -1.57
C THR A 314 13.37 41.37 -2.74
N PRO A 315 12.86 42.60 -2.52
CA PRO A 315 12.20 43.36 -3.57
C PRO A 315 13.20 43.83 -4.61
N THR A 316 13.14 43.27 -5.79
CA THR A 316 13.59 43.98 -7.00
C THR A 316 12.30 44.50 -7.63
N ALA A 317 12.24 45.86 -7.72
CA ALA A 317 11.07 46.58 -8.17
C ALA A 317 10.62 46.16 -9.56
N THR A 318 9.31 45.94 -9.75
CA THR A 318 8.50 46.60 -10.77
C THR A 318 7.27 45.77 -11.13
N THR A 319 6.17 46.47 -11.22
CA THR A 319 4.82 46.20 -11.70
C THR A 319 3.84 45.68 -10.63
N ALA A 320 2.97 46.60 -10.23
CA ALA A 320 1.84 46.32 -9.34
C ALA A 320 0.85 45.34 -10.01
N THR A 321 0.78 44.15 -9.46
CA THR A 321 -0.32 43.22 -9.67
C THR A 321 -1.55 43.71 -8.92
N PRO A 322 -2.79 43.62 -9.48
CA PRO A 322 -3.97 44.04 -8.77
C PRO A 322 -4.07 43.38 -7.40
N ALA A 323 -4.29 44.18 -6.36
CA ALA A 323 -4.48 43.66 -5.00
C ALA A 323 -5.71 42.75 -4.98
N GLY A 324 -5.52 41.43 -4.75
CA GLY A 324 -6.60 40.47 -4.55
C GLY A 324 -6.48 39.12 -5.21
N ALA A 325 -5.56 38.95 -6.19
CA ALA A 325 -5.39 37.62 -6.80
C ALA A 325 -4.42 36.73 -5.97
N VAL A 326 -4.88 35.56 -5.57
CA VAL A 326 -4.02 34.53 -4.95
C VAL A 326 -3.14 33.94 -6.04
N PRO A 327 -1.82 33.87 -5.85
CA PRO A 327 -0.93 33.30 -6.86
C PRO A 327 -1.31 31.88 -7.26
N SER A 328 -1.25 31.55 -8.54
CA SER A 328 -1.44 30.19 -9.08
C SER A 328 -0.43 29.16 -8.55
N THR A 329 0.53 29.57 -7.73
CA THR A 329 1.54 28.72 -7.08
C THR A 329 1.18 28.38 -5.63
N THR A 330 -0.06 28.68 -5.18
CA THR A 330 -0.47 28.44 -3.78
C THR A 330 -0.41 26.98 -3.40
N ASP A 331 -0.66 26.07 -4.34
CA ASP A 331 -0.58 24.60 -4.19
C ASP A 331 0.82 24.03 -4.53
N ALA A 332 1.76 24.83 -5.00
CA ALA A 332 3.07 24.36 -5.40
C ALA A 332 3.87 23.78 -4.21
N ILE A 333 4.44 22.61 -4.40
CA ILE A 333 5.27 21.93 -3.41
C ILE A 333 6.73 22.13 -3.78
N ALA A 334 7.52 22.66 -2.86
CA ALA A 334 8.94 22.92 -3.10
C ALA A 334 9.70 21.64 -3.45
N GLY A 335 10.42 21.66 -4.59
CA GLY A 335 11.23 20.55 -5.07
C GLY A 335 10.44 19.33 -5.57
N ALA A 336 9.11 19.43 -5.69
CA ALA A 336 8.31 18.31 -6.21
C ALA A 336 8.32 18.28 -7.75
N ARG A 337 8.42 17.08 -8.29
CA ARG A 337 8.19 16.79 -9.71
C ARG A 337 6.69 16.85 -10.01
N THR A 338 6.34 17.27 -11.21
CA THR A 338 4.96 17.40 -11.69
C THR A 338 4.69 16.54 -12.93
N ASP A 339 5.69 15.76 -13.36
CA ASP A 339 5.68 14.88 -14.51
C ASP A 339 5.39 13.42 -14.14
N ILE A 340 5.08 13.12 -12.89
CA ILE A 340 4.72 11.80 -12.42
C ILE A 340 3.24 11.79 -12.04
N LEU A 341 2.50 10.84 -12.61
CA LEU A 341 1.10 10.59 -12.28
C LEU A 341 0.97 9.26 -11.54
N TRP A 342 0.17 9.26 -10.51
CA TRP A 342 -0.13 8.03 -9.78
C TRP A 342 -1.65 7.83 -9.72
N PRO A 343 -2.25 7.28 -10.80
CA PRO A 343 -3.69 7.07 -10.88
C PRO A 343 -4.18 6.09 -9.81
N ARG A 344 -5.48 6.16 -9.51
CA ARG A 344 -6.17 5.22 -8.63
C ARG A 344 -6.78 4.09 -9.46
N GLY A 345 -6.60 2.85 -9.02
CA GLY A 345 -7.23 1.70 -9.64
C GLY A 345 -6.60 1.24 -10.98
N GLU A 346 -7.37 0.45 -11.71
CA GLU A 346 -6.94 -0.12 -12.99
C GLU A 346 -6.99 0.92 -14.12
N VAL A 347 -6.02 0.86 -15.01
CA VAL A 347 -5.81 1.83 -16.07
C VAL A 347 -5.74 1.11 -17.42
N THR A 348 -6.50 1.57 -18.41
CA THR A 348 -6.43 1.06 -19.78
C THR A 348 -5.27 1.68 -20.55
N ALA A 349 -4.86 1.03 -21.66
CA ALA A 349 -3.79 1.55 -22.50
C ALA A 349 -4.13 2.93 -23.10
N ASP A 350 -5.39 3.18 -23.46
CA ASP A 350 -5.85 4.47 -24.00
C ASP A 350 -5.80 5.57 -22.94
N GLN A 351 -6.12 5.25 -21.68
CA GLN A 351 -5.98 6.19 -20.57
C GLN A 351 -4.51 6.52 -20.29
N VAL A 352 -3.60 5.54 -20.36
CA VAL A 352 -2.16 5.78 -20.24
C VAL A 352 -1.69 6.69 -21.37
N ALA A 353 -2.11 6.43 -22.60
CA ALA A 353 -1.78 7.29 -23.74
C ALA A 353 -2.28 8.74 -23.55
N THR A 354 -3.51 8.91 -23.08
CA THR A 354 -4.08 10.23 -22.75
C THR A 354 -3.27 10.92 -21.63
N MET A 355 -3.05 10.22 -20.52
CA MET A 355 -2.33 10.75 -19.38
C MET A 355 -0.86 11.09 -19.70
N SER A 356 -0.24 10.42 -20.67
CA SER A 356 1.14 10.72 -21.08
C SER A 356 1.32 12.16 -21.61
N HIS A 357 0.24 12.84 -21.94
CA HIS A 357 0.22 14.23 -22.40
C HIS A 357 -0.18 15.25 -21.32
N TYR A 358 -0.41 14.80 -20.09
CA TYR A 358 -0.83 15.66 -18.97
C TYR A 358 0.30 16.48 -18.34
N GLY A 359 1.53 16.35 -18.83
CA GLY A 359 2.68 17.06 -18.32
C GLY A 359 2.65 18.57 -18.61
N PRO A 360 3.51 19.34 -17.93
CA PRO A 360 3.70 20.75 -18.25
C PRO A 360 4.10 20.91 -19.72
N ALA A 361 3.76 22.06 -20.30
CA ALA A 361 3.81 22.34 -21.74
C ALA A 361 5.02 21.71 -22.45
N GLY A 362 4.77 20.69 -23.26
CA GLY A 362 5.76 19.99 -24.10
C GLY A 362 6.52 18.84 -23.42
N GLY A 363 6.26 18.52 -22.15
CA GLY A 363 6.84 17.39 -21.44
C GLY A 363 5.88 16.20 -21.35
N GLY A 364 6.41 14.98 -21.50
CA GLY A 364 5.64 13.76 -21.23
C GLY A 364 5.53 13.49 -19.72
N THR A 365 4.49 12.77 -19.32
CA THR A 365 4.37 12.26 -17.96
C THR A 365 4.67 10.76 -17.90
N VAL A 366 5.10 10.31 -16.73
CA VAL A 366 5.27 8.89 -16.40
C VAL A 366 4.21 8.49 -15.39
N SER A 367 3.44 7.44 -15.71
CA SER A 367 2.40 6.93 -14.80
C SER A 367 2.94 5.80 -13.94
N ILE A 368 2.64 5.81 -12.63
CA ILE A 368 2.88 4.68 -11.72
C ILE A 368 1.63 3.78 -11.77
N LEU A 369 1.77 2.58 -12.29
CA LEU A 369 0.69 1.60 -12.43
C LEU A 369 0.91 0.41 -11.48
N PRO A 370 -0.15 -0.18 -10.90
CA PRO A 370 0.01 -1.42 -10.17
C PRO A 370 0.34 -2.58 -11.12
N SER A 371 1.15 -3.53 -10.67
CA SER A 371 1.52 -4.72 -11.47
C SER A 371 0.30 -5.52 -11.93
N THR A 372 -0.82 -5.46 -11.21
CA THR A 372 -2.10 -6.09 -11.58
C THR A 372 -2.72 -5.53 -12.87
N SER A 373 -2.33 -4.34 -13.31
CA SER A 373 -2.73 -3.81 -14.63
C SER A 373 -2.13 -4.60 -15.81
N PHE A 374 -1.18 -5.47 -15.55
CA PHE A 374 -0.50 -6.32 -16.54
C PHE A 374 -0.92 -7.78 -16.36
N THR A 375 -1.13 -8.49 -17.46
CA THR A 375 -1.57 -9.90 -17.44
C THR A 375 -0.69 -10.79 -16.55
N ALA A 376 0.64 -10.64 -16.63
CA ALA A 376 1.57 -11.41 -15.81
C ALA A 376 1.40 -11.09 -14.30
N GLY A 377 1.30 -9.81 -13.95
CA GLY A 377 1.11 -9.37 -12.56
C GLY A 377 -0.26 -9.76 -12.01
N ALA A 378 -1.33 -9.68 -12.80
CA ALA A 378 -2.66 -10.17 -12.43
C ALA A 378 -2.68 -11.69 -12.16
N GLN A 379 -1.76 -12.43 -12.77
CA GLN A 379 -1.54 -13.86 -12.52
C GLN A 379 -0.58 -14.12 -11.34
N GLY A 380 -0.09 -13.07 -10.68
CA GLY A 380 0.81 -13.17 -9.53
C GLY A 380 2.29 -13.30 -9.89
N ALA A 381 2.67 -13.11 -11.15
CA ALA A 381 4.09 -13.08 -11.54
C ALA A 381 4.73 -11.71 -11.22
N ALA A 382 6.04 -11.71 -10.98
CA ALA A 382 6.82 -10.49 -10.88
C ALA A 382 6.80 -9.70 -12.20
N VAL A 383 6.71 -8.37 -12.10
CA VAL A 383 6.72 -7.46 -13.25
C VAL A 383 7.84 -6.45 -13.04
N ALA A 384 8.64 -6.19 -14.07
CA ALA A 384 9.71 -5.20 -13.98
C ALA A 384 9.19 -3.82 -13.57
N ALA A 385 9.94 -3.11 -12.72
CA ALA A 385 9.54 -1.80 -12.19
C ALA A 385 9.42 -0.70 -13.26
N ARG A 386 9.93 -0.94 -14.46
CA ARG A 386 9.83 -0.03 -15.62
C ARG A 386 9.31 -0.78 -16.84
N GLY A 387 8.46 -0.10 -17.60
CA GLY A 387 7.89 -0.66 -18.82
C GLY A 387 7.33 0.41 -19.73
N SER A 388 6.60 -0.04 -20.74
CA SER A 388 5.84 0.85 -21.64
C SER A 388 4.47 0.27 -21.93
N VAL A 389 3.49 1.15 -22.08
CA VAL A 389 2.12 0.83 -22.50
C VAL A 389 1.75 1.72 -23.67
N GLY A 390 1.49 1.13 -24.85
CA GLY A 390 1.16 1.92 -26.06
C GLY A 390 2.27 2.90 -26.49
N GLY A 391 3.54 2.62 -26.14
CA GLY A 391 4.67 3.52 -26.40
C GLY A 391 4.94 4.55 -25.30
N SER A 392 4.04 4.73 -24.33
CA SER A 392 4.22 5.62 -23.18
C SER A 392 5.01 4.92 -22.07
N SER A 393 6.02 5.59 -21.52
CA SER A 393 6.80 5.06 -20.39
C SER A 393 5.96 4.98 -19.12
N VAL A 394 6.10 3.88 -18.37
CA VAL A 394 5.42 3.68 -17.10
C VAL A 394 6.37 3.12 -16.05
N LEU A 395 6.10 3.45 -14.80
CA LEU A 395 6.64 2.77 -13.63
C LEU A 395 5.61 1.75 -13.14
N VAL A 396 6.06 0.60 -12.69
CA VAL A 396 5.18 -0.48 -12.25
C VAL A 396 5.46 -0.74 -10.78
N ALA A 397 4.46 -0.43 -9.94
CA ALA A 397 4.49 -0.78 -8.54
C ALA A 397 4.05 -2.23 -8.35
N ASP A 398 4.88 -3.04 -7.71
CA ASP A 398 4.53 -4.42 -7.39
C ASP A 398 3.37 -4.45 -6.38
N ALA A 399 2.23 -4.95 -6.80
CA ALA A 399 1.01 -4.91 -6.00
C ALA A 399 1.09 -5.76 -4.73
N ALA A 400 1.74 -6.94 -4.79
CA ALA A 400 1.85 -7.84 -3.65
C ALA A 400 2.81 -7.28 -2.59
N VAL A 401 3.96 -6.77 -3.01
CA VAL A 401 4.93 -6.11 -2.12
C VAL A 401 4.35 -4.82 -1.56
N SER A 402 3.70 -3.99 -2.40
CA SER A 402 3.03 -2.75 -1.97
C SER A 402 1.98 -3.01 -0.90
N ALA A 403 1.16 -4.05 -1.08
CA ALA A 403 0.13 -4.43 -0.13
C ALA A 403 0.73 -4.90 1.20
N ALA A 404 1.78 -5.73 1.19
CA ALA A 404 2.45 -6.20 2.39
C ALA A 404 3.15 -5.06 3.16
N LEU A 405 3.83 -4.15 2.45
CA LEU A 405 4.46 -2.97 3.06
C LEU A 405 3.42 -1.97 3.58
N SER A 406 2.28 -1.81 2.90
CA SER A 406 1.17 -0.99 3.40
C SER A 406 0.60 -1.57 4.70
N ALA A 407 0.43 -2.89 4.77
CA ALA A 407 0.02 -3.57 5.98
C ALA A 407 1.03 -3.35 7.12
N ALA A 408 2.35 -3.43 6.85
CA ALA A 408 3.38 -3.15 7.84
C ALA A 408 3.32 -1.69 8.33
N ALA A 409 3.17 -0.73 7.41
CA ALA A 409 3.10 0.70 7.72
C ALA A 409 1.89 1.07 8.61
N ALA A 410 0.79 0.32 8.51
CA ALA A 410 -0.42 0.54 9.30
C ALA A 410 -0.32 -0.03 10.73
N GLN A 411 0.66 -0.89 11.03
CA GLN A 411 0.74 -1.59 12.32
C GLN A 411 1.59 -0.85 13.34
N SER A 412 1.01 -0.50 14.47
CA SER A 412 1.73 -0.10 15.69
C SER A 412 2.25 -1.32 16.47
N ASP A 413 1.56 -2.47 16.40
CA ASP A 413 2.00 -3.72 17.02
C ASP A 413 3.19 -4.34 16.29
N ALA A 414 4.27 -4.61 17.02
CA ALA A 414 5.51 -5.13 16.46
C ALA A 414 5.36 -6.54 15.85
N SER A 415 4.47 -7.37 16.40
CA SER A 415 4.26 -8.73 15.88
C SER A 415 3.48 -8.71 14.58
N ALA A 416 2.41 -7.93 14.50
CA ALA A 416 1.64 -7.76 13.26
C ALA A 416 2.52 -7.11 12.16
N ARG A 417 3.31 -6.10 12.52
CA ARG A 417 4.27 -5.44 11.63
C ARG A 417 5.30 -6.44 11.10
N GLY A 418 5.94 -7.21 11.99
CA GLY A 418 6.92 -8.22 11.61
C GLY A 418 6.34 -9.27 10.66
N GLY A 419 5.12 -9.73 10.89
CA GLY A 419 4.43 -10.65 10.00
C GLY A 419 4.20 -10.09 8.59
N ALA A 420 3.81 -8.82 8.48
CA ALA A 420 3.66 -8.14 7.21
C ALA A 420 5.01 -7.98 6.47
N LEU A 421 6.10 -7.69 7.19
CA LEU A 421 7.44 -7.63 6.61
C LEU A 421 7.94 -9.01 6.13
N ILE A 422 7.64 -10.08 6.84
CA ILE A 422 7.92 -11.46 6.39
C ILE A 422 7.15 -11.75 5.09
N THR A 423 5.89 -11.33 5.02
CA THR A 423 5.09 -11.46 3.81
C THR A 423 5.74 -10.70 2.64
N ALA A 424 6.18 -9.46 2.86
CA ALA A 424 6.88 -8.67 1.83
C ALA A 424 8.15 -9.39 1.35
N ASN A 425 8.97 -9.91 2.27
CA ASN A 425 10.18 -10.67 1.92
C ASN A 425 9.87 -11.93 1.10
N ALA A 426 8.83 -12.68 1.50
CA ALA A 426 8.39 -13.87 0.78
C ALA A 426 7.89 -13.54 -0.65
N MET A 427 7.23 -12.39 -0.84
CA MET A 427 6.82 -11.92 -2.18
C MET A 427 8.01 -11.46 -3.01
N LEU A 428 8.97 -10.75 -2.42
CA LEU A 428 10.19 -10.28 -3.08
C LEU A 428 11.10 -11.42 -3.56
N TRP A 429 11.03 -12.60 -2.95
CA TRP A 429 11.84 -13.75 -3.38
C TRP A 429 11.59 -14.14 -4.85
N PHE A 430 10.38 -13.88 -5.37
CA PHE A 430 10.02 -14.21 -6.76
C PHE A 430 10.48 -13.17 -7.78
N ASP A 431 11.05 -12.05 -7.34
CA ASP A 431 11.69 -11.08 -8.21
C ASP A 431 13.10 -11.56 -8.62
N ALA A 432 13.62 -11.01 -9.69
CA ALA A 432 14.96 -11.36 -10.13
C ALA A 432 15.99 -10.96 -9.04
N PRO A 433 16.97 -11.83 -8.75
CA PRO A 433 18.01 -11.52 -7.78
C PRO A 433 18.71 -10.18 -8.09
N GLY A 434 18.84 -9.31 -7.07
CA GLY A 434 19.45 -7.99 -7.20
C GLY A 434 18.65 -6.97 -7.99
N SER A 435 17.40 -7.27 -8.36
CA SER A 435 16.54 -6.31 -9.04
C SER A 435 16.06 -5.20 -8.10
N THR A 436 15.61 -4.09 -8.68
CA THR A 436 14.91 -3.02 -7.96
C THR A 436 13.41 -3.14 -8.21
N VAL A 437 12.65 -3.20 -7.12
CA VAL A 437 11.20 -3.27 -7.11
C VAL A 437 10.64 -1.93 -6.66
N LEU A 438 9.61 -1.42 -7.33
CA LEU A 438 8.87 -0.25 -6.88
C LEU A 438 7.68 -0.71 -6.04
N ALA A 439 7.50 -0.15 -4.84
CA ALA A 439 6.33 -0.35 -4.01
C ALA A 439 5.63 0.99 -3.75
N GLY A 440 4.34 1.06 -4.01
CA GLY A 440 3.50 2.21 -3.67
C GLY A 440 2.63 1.88 -2.46
N LEU A 441 2.79 2.58 -1.35
CA LEU A 441 1.95 2.35 -0.18
C LEU A 441 0.50 2.79 -0.45
N ALA A 442 -0.46 2.06 0.11
CA ALA A 442 -1.87 2.42 -0.01
C ALA A 442 -2.13 3.82 0.55
N ARG A 443 -3.09 4.54 -0.04
CA ARG A 443 -3.53 5.87 0.42
C ARG A 443 -4.40 5.79 1.68
N ALA A 444 -4.15 4.81 2.54
CA ALA A 444 -4.86 4.65 3.81
C ALA A 444 -4.44 5.73 4.80
N ASP A 445 -5.38 6.18 5.60
CA ASP A 445 -5.23 7.35 6.45
C ASP A 445 -4.46 7.07 7.75
N THR A 446 -4.41 5.82 8.19
CA THR A 446 -3.76 5.45 9.45
C THR A 446 -2.44 4.76 9.21
N ARG A 447 -1.35 5.43 9.58
CA ARG A 447 -0.01 4.85 9.61
C ARG A 447 0.64 5.24 10.92
N SER A 448 1.31 4.28 11.55
CA SER A 448 2.17 4.59 12.68
C SER A 448 3.54 5.05 12.19
N GLU A 449 4.20 5.93 12.93
CA GLU A 449 5.56 6.35 12.66
C GLU A 449 6.51 5.16 12.51
N GLU A 450 6.53 4.27 13.52
CA GLU A 450 7.38 3.08 13.51
C GLU A 450 7.04 2.10 12.38
N GLY A 451 5.73 1.92 12.10
CA GLY A 451 5.26 1.06 11.02
C GLY A 451 5.74 1.57 9.68
N LEU A 452 5.59 2.85 9.42
CA LEU A 452 5.99 3.49 8.18
C LEU A 452 7.51 3.46 7.99
N SER A 453 8.28 3.85 9.02
CA SER A 453 9.74 3.79 8.99
C SER A 453 10.24 2.36 8.72
N SER A 454 9.66 1.37 9.40
CA SER A 454 10.00 -0.05 9.20
C SER A 454 9.68 -0.52 7.78
N ALA A 455 8.50 -0.16 7.24
CA ALA A 455 8.10 -0.56 5.89
C ALA A 455 9.01 0.02 4.81
N VAL A 456 9.48 1.28 4.98
CA VAL A 456 10.36 1.94 4.01
C VAL A 456 11.78 1.38 4.08
N THR A 457 12.30 1.10 5.28
CA THR A 457 13.72 0.77 5.46
C THR A 457 14.04 -0.71 5.32
N ALA A 458 13.06 -1.61 5.57
CA ALA A 458 13.27 -3.05 5.66
C ALA A 458 14.00 -3.67 4.44
N PHE A 459 13.73 -3.17 3.24
CA PHE A 459 14.25 -3.72 1.98
C PHE A 459 14.91 -2.67 1.09
N SER A 460 15.23 -1.49 1.61
CA SER A 460 15.81 -0.40 0.82
C SER A 460 17.24 -0.70 0.32
N GLY A 461 17.96 -1.61 0.95
CA GLY A 461 19.29 -2.04 0.51
C GLY A 461 20.32 -0.91 0.40
N GLY A 462 20.12 0.22 1.09
CA GLY A 462 20.96 1.42 0.98
C GLY A 462 20.68 2.27 -0.27
N LEU A 463 19.56 2.05 -0.96
CA LEU A 463 19.10 2.92 -2.05
C LEU A 463 18.82 4.33 -1.52
N ASP A 464 19.08 5.32 -2.35
CA ASP A 464 18.86 6.74 -2.03
C ASP A 464 17.45 7.25 -2.39
N GLY A 465 16.50 6.33 -2.64
CA GLY A 465 15.09 6.66 -2.87
C GLY A 465 14.83 7.46 -4.15
N ARG A 466 15.55 7.19 -5.23
CA ARG A 466 15.39 7.88 -6.50
C ARG A 466 14.57 7.10 -7.51
N LEU A 467 13.65 7.78 -8.18
CA LEU A 467 12.84 7.20 -9.26
C LEU A 467 13.52 7.19 -10.63
N ASP A 468 14.65 7.88 -10.78
CA ASP A 468 15.35 8.01 -12.06
C ASP A 468 16.35 6.86 -12.35
N ARG A 469 16.54 5.94 -11.41
CA ARG A 469 17.46 4.80 -11.56
C ARG A 469 16.82 3.54 -12.08
#